data_d8185451f859cb48eed3d2b04a877ad7
#
_entry.id   d8185451f859cb48eed3d2b04a877ad7
#
_cell.length_a   1.000
_cell.length_b   1.000
_cell.length_c   1.000
_cell.angle_alpha   90.00
_cell.angle_beta   90.00
_cell.angle_gamma   90.00
#
_symmetry.space_group_name_H-M   'P 1'
#
loop_
_entity.id
_entity.type
_entity.pdbx_description
1 polymer ?
#
loop_
_entity_poly.entity_id
_entity_poly.type
_entity_poly.pdbx_seq_one_letter_code
_entity_poly.pdbx_strand_id
1 'polypeptide(L)'
;MSRHFQAIAGIGLALGGTLVPSVASAQYNRVPDPNAKRVMVAVFRSGDKGLGVQAADAVRSRMGSEFPFKQVYVLPKQDITATLEASGFPVTEALEPHDQKALATLLRADEYVTGTATKTATGVKIEAALVLARDNALVQPLGTYEVKGVGDASSAIAKELKEARKQLEFEQKCINAARQQQYDAAIAAAKEGITAYPKATLARICWANVLVTQKAPAAQQLTLAKEIVDIDPKSRPGLAILAQSYRDTNQGDSAVVTLTRLLATDPKNPRLQKDVVEAIAALANPAVAKPVIDEAVQANPGDPELLKLRWLILLSTRDFKQAFEQGEELTKLDTAFADTTYFIRTARAYAADSQFQKAAETASKGVAKFPTNGSLIYEQIVGLRAAGQNQQALEALDKAIAAKMPVENAQTLRITLLKDLGKGDEVIPAIKSAIASGDTSSTLRLLALQSANEAYKKAAASKAPEDFTAAVDLLKYADSVVPNNLKAQAQFLLGATYVQFGYAKLQGAQQAKQCAPAKEAKDLFVEAQILLPKGGSFSPDAMRQLMGQVMQLDPYADQLIKAICK
;
A
#
# COMPACT_ATOMS: atom_id res chain seq x y z
N MET A 1 20.99 -10.49 7.48
CA MET A 1 22.29 -11.07 7.88
C MET A 1 22.80 -11.98 6.78
N SER A 2 23.46 -11.39 5.80
CA SER A 2 23.98 -12.08 4.61
C SER A 2 25.49 -11.87 4.56
N ARG A 3 26.22 -12.75 5.20
CA ARG A 3 27.68 -12.88 5.07
C ARG A 3 28.09 -14.18 5.77
N HIS A 4 28.27 -15.27 5.01
CA HIS A 4 29.15 -16.39 5.37
C HIS A 4 29.03 -17.53 4.35
N PHE A 5 29.24 -17.23 3.08
CA PHE A 5 29.59 -18.23 2.09
C PHE A 5 30.71 -17.68 1.18
N GLN A 6 31.92 -17.65 1.72
CA GLN A 6 33.12 -17.56 0.85
C GLN A 6 34.17 -18.52 1.37
N ALA A 7 34.48 -19.46 0.50
CA ALA A 7 35.75 -20.16 0.32
C ALA A 7 36.40 -20.84 1.53
N ILE A 8 36.31 -22.17 1.55
CA ILE A 8 37.44 -22.99 1.95
C ILE A 8 37.66 -24.07 0.88
N ALA A 9 38.64 -23.83 0.00
CA ALA A 9 39.25 -24.85 -0.84
C ALA A 9 40.57 -25.26 -0.17
N GLY A 10 40.76 -26.55 0.00
CA GLY A 10 42.04 -27.16 0.13
C GLY A 10 42.67 -27.24 1.52
N ILE A 11 42.78 -28.44 2.03
CA ILE A 11 44.07 -29.01 2.51
C ILE A 11 43.82 -30.51 2.70
N GLY A 12 44.48 -31.32 1.91
CA GLY A 12 44.64 -32.75 2.14
C GLY A 12 45.79 -32.98 3.07
N LEU A 13 45.61 -33.85 4.06
CA LEU A 13 46.73 -34.48 4.77
C LEU A 13 46.31 -35.89 5.16
N ALA A 14 47.07 -36.85 4.63
CA ALA A 14 47.02 -38.24 4.97
C ALA A 14 47.73 -38.48 6.31
N LEU A 15 47.13 -39.27 7.19
CA LEU A 15 47.82 -40.01 8.23
C LEU A 15 47.09 -41.32 8.50
N GLY A 16 47.84 -42.39 8.35
CA GLY A 16 47.39 -43.75 8.57
C GLY A 16 47.36 -44.15 10.06
N GLY A 17 46.61 -45.17 10.35
CA GLY A 17 46.72 -45.85 11.64
C GLY A 17 45.51 -46.72 12.05
N THR A 18 45.71 -48.02 11.94
CA THR A 18 45.15 -49.13 12.72
C THR A 18 43.72 -49.62 12.53
N LEU A 19 43.65 -50.77 11.94
CA LEU A 19 42.49 -51.67 11.78
C LEU A 19 41.97 -52.18 13.12
N VAL A 20 40.71 -51.89 13.38
CA VAL A 20 39.87 -52.68 14.31
C VAL A 20 38.65 -53.15 13.50
N PRO A 21 38.36 -54.43 13.36
CA PRO A 21 37.19 -54.89 12.62
C PRO A 21 35.94 -54.80 13.47
N SER A 22 35.14 -53.78 13.23
CA SER A 22 33.75 -53.76 13.73
C SER A 22 32.79 -54.29 12.65
N VAL A 23 32.15 -55.41 12.92
CA VAL A 23 31.24 -56.17 12.04
C VAL A 23 29.90 -55.47 11.77
N ALA A 24 29.82 -54.18 11.90
CA ALA A 24 28.59 -53.37 11.69
C ALA A 24 28.59 -52.46 10.46
N SER A 25 29.62 -52.53 9.59
CA SER A 25 29.81 -51.57 8.49
C SER A 25 29.48 -52.09 7.09
N ALA A 26 28.90 -53.26 6.94
CA ALA A 26 28.74 -53.90 5.61
C ALA A 26 27.63 -53.31 4.70
N GLN A 27 26.86 -52.35 5.18
CA GLN A 27 25.78 -51.71 4.34
C GLN A 27 26.18 -50.36 3.72
N TYR A 28 27.27 -49.73 4.16
CA TYR A 28 27.62 -48.36 3.75
C TYR A 28 28.66 -48.21 2.63
N ASN A 29 29.24 -49.32 2.16
CA ASN A 29 30.26 -49.31 1.10
C ASN A 29 29.73 -49.60 -0.31
N ARG A 30 28.45 -49.40 -0.58
CA ARG A 30 27.95 -49.48 -1.95
C ARG A 30 28.13 -48.10 -2.60
N VAL A 31 29.02 -48.01 -3.60
CA VAL A 31 29.13 -46.84 -4.46
C VAL A 31 27.74 -46.60 -5.12
N PRO A 32 27.12 -45.44 -4.96
CA PRO A 32 25.84 -45.16 -5.59
C PRO A 32 25.95 -45.29 -7.10
N ASP A 33 24.93 -45.81 -7.74
CA ASP A 33 24.79 -45.75 -9.19
C ASP A 33 24.87 -44.27 -9.63
N PRO A 34 25.74 -43.90 -10.59
CA PRO A 34 25.83 -42.50 -11.06
C PRO A 34 24.51 -41.90 -11.54
N ASN A 35 23.56 -42.76 -11.99
CA ASN A 35 22.25 -42.36 -12.48
C ASN A 35 21.18 -42.34 -11.37
N ALA A 36 21.46 -42.88 -10.18
CA ALA A 36 20.51 -42.88 -9.07
C ALA A 36 20.25 -41.45 -8.59
N LYS A 37 18.97 -41.11 -8.45
CA LYS A 37 18.57 -39.80 -7.93
C LYS A 37 18.92 -39.70 -6.45
N ARG A 38 19.66 -38.66 -6.10
CA ARG A 38 20.12 -38.39 -4.73
C ARG A 38 19.04 -37.63 -3.98
N VAL A 39 18.56 -38.21 -2.87
CA VAL A 39 17.48 -37.62 -2.09
C VAL A 39 17.96 -37.35 -0.66
N MET A 40 17.83 -36.11 -0.23
CA MET A 40 18.06 -35.68 1.15
C MET A 40 16.72 -35.73 1.91
N VAL A 41 16.75 -36.12 3.18
CA VAL A 41 15.62 -35.91 4.11
C VAL A 41 16.06 -34.88 5.14
N ALA A 42 15.48 -33.69 5.08
CA ALA A 42 15.75 -32.60 6.01
C ALA A 42 15.08 -32.84 7.37
N VAL A 43 15.57 -32.23 8.44
CA VAL A 43 14.89 -32.22 9.74
C VAL A 43 13.53 -31.56 9.58
N PHE A 44 12.47 -32.18 10.09
CA PHE A 44 11.10 -31.67 10.01
C PHE A 44 10.90 -30.53 11.02
N ARG A 45 10.18 -29.49 10.63
CA ARG A 45 9.84 -28.39 11.53
C ARG A 45 8.92 -28.88 12.65
N SER A 46 9.26 -28.59 13.89
CA SER A 46 8.47 -28.99 15.05
C SER A 46 8.72 -28.05 16.23
N GLY A 47 7.68 -27.81 17.03
CA GLY A 47 7.84 -27.18 18.35
C GLY A 47 8.59 -28.08 19.34
N ASP A 48 8.63 -29.39 19.11
CA ASP A 48 9.44 -30.37 19.82
C ASP A 48 10.61 -30.80 18.91
N LYS A 49 11.82 -30.31 19.21
CA LYS A 49 13.03 -30.59 18.40
C LYS A 49 13.31 -32.10 18.27
N GLY A 50 13.07 -32.87 19.30
CA GLY A 50 13.22 -34.34 19.27
C GLY A 50 12.27 -35.01 18.27
N LEU A 51 11.03 -34.56 18.21
CA LEU A 51 10.03 -35.10 17.28
C LEU A 51 10.39 -34.78 15.81
N GLY A 52 10.88 -33.59 15.53
CA GLY A 52 11.29 -33.20 14.16
C GLY A 52 12.43 -34.07 13.63
N VAL A 53 13.42 -34.35 14.46
CA VAL A 53 14.55 -35.27 14.12
C VAL A 53 14.03 -36.69 13.96
N GLN A 54 13.20 -37.21 14.90
CA GLN A 54 12.62 -38.56 14.83
C GLN A 54 11.80 -38.75 13.55
N ALA A 55 11.00 -37.79 13.15
CA ALA A 55 10.22 -37.84 11.92
C ALA A 55 11.12 -37.95 10.68
N ALA A 56 12.16 -37.10 10.59
CA ALA A 56 13.11 -37.16 9.49
C ALA A 56 13.88 -38.50 9.43
N ASP A 57 14.35 -38.99 10.56
CA ASP A 57 15.08 -40.27 10.65
C ASP A 57 14.19 -41.45 10.27
N ALA A 58 12.94 -41.48 10.72
CA ALA A 58 12.00 -42.54 10.38
C ALA A 58 11.67 -42.54 8.87
N VAL A 59 11.43 -41.37 8.28
CA VAL A 59 11.18 -41.24 6.84
C VAL A 59 12.44 -41.65 6.05
N ARG A 60 13.62 -41.24 6.45
CA ARG A 60 14.90 -41.61 5.82
C ARG A 60 15.12 -43.10 5.84
N SER A 61 14.95 -43.74 7.00
CA SER A 61 15.07 -45.19 7.18
C SER A 61 14.07 -45.94 6.30
N ARG A 62 12.82 -45.51 6.30
CA ARG A 62 11.75 -46.15 5.52
C ARG A 62 12.01 -46.02 4.01
N MET A 63 12.44 -44.84 3.55
CA MET A 63 12.85 -44.64 2.16
C MET A 63 14.00 -45.56 1.76
N GLY A 64 15.01 -45.72 2.62
CA GLY A 64 16.13 -46.62 2.37
C GLY A 64 15.74 -48.10 2.19
N SER A 65 14.62 -48.52 2.79
CA SER A 65 14.07 -49.87 2.64
C SER A 65 13.10 -50.03 1.46
N GLU A 66 12.37 -48.97 1.07
CA GLU A 66 11.32 -49.04 0.05
C GLU A 66 11.82 -48.76 -1.37
N PHE A 67 12.93 -48.01 -1.51
CA PHE A 67 13.45 -47.63 -2.83
C PHE A 67 14.65 -48.49 -3.23
N PRO A 68 14.69 -49.00 -4.48
CA PRO A 68 15.87 -49.69 -5.00
C PRO A 68 17.05 -48.73 -5.04
N PHE A 69 18.16 -49.11 -4.45
CA PHE A 69 19.39 -48.30 -4.36
C PHE A 69 19.93 -47.79 -5.71
N LYS A 70 19.71 -48.54 -6.79
CA LYS A 70 20.06 -48.13 -8.16
C LYS A 70 19.18 -47.02 -8.71
N GLN A 71 18.00 -46.79 -8.15
CA GLN A 71 17.08 -45.74 -8.61
C GLN A 71 17.10 -44.51 -7.73
N VAL A 72 17.17 -44.73 -6.40
CA VAL A 72 17.15 -43.66 -5.40
C VAL A 72 18.23 -43.90 -4.38
N TYR A 73 19.17 -42.95 -4.30
CA TYR A 73 20.17 -42.92 -3.24
C TYR A 73 19.74 -41.97 -2.13
N VAL A 74 19.25 -42.53 -1.04
CA VAL A 74 18.87 -41.73 0.14
C VAL A 74 20.15 -41.33 0.88
N LEU A 75 20.41 -40.05 1.02
CA LEU A 75 21.62 -39.54 1.68
C LEU A 75 21.68 -39.99 3.14
N PRO A 76 22.82 -40.53 3.61
CA PRO A 76 23.02 -40.92 5.00
C PRO A 76 22.87 -39.73 5.94
N LYS A 77 22.34 -39.97 7.15
CA LYS A 77 22.25 -38.94 8.20
C LYS A 77 23.62 -38.33 8.50
N GLN A 78 24.66 -39.17 8.55
CA GLN A 78 26.03 -38.74 8.86
C GLN A 78 26.53 -37.66 7.89
N ASP A 79 26.32 -37.83 6.58
CA ASP A 79 26.72 -36.87 5.55
C ASP A 79 25.99 -35.52 5.71
N ILE A 80 24.69 -35.60 6.02
CA ILE A 80 23.85 -34.40 6.26
C ILE A 80 24.35 -33.68 7.51
N THR A 81 24.54 -34.41 8.62
CA THR A 81 25.00 -33.86 9.90
C THR A 81 26.39 -33.22 9.77
N ALA A 82 27.36 -33.91 9.14
CA ALA A 82 28.68 -33.39 8.93
C ALA A 82 28.68 -32.08 8.09
N THR A 83 27.81 -32.00 7.07
CA THR A 83 27.70 -30.81 6.25
C THR A 83 27.03 -29.65 7.02
N LEU A 84 26.04 -29.92 7.86
CA LEU A 84 25.41 -28.92 8.74
C LEU A 84 26.43 -28.35 9.73
N GLU A 85 27.16 -29.20 10.43
CA GLU A 85 28.22 -28.82 11.39
C GLU A 85 29.30 -27.98 10.73
N ALA A 86 29.81 -28.42 9.56
CA ALA A 86 30.81 -27.69 8.80
C ALA A 86 30.31 -26.32 8.31
N SER A 87 29.01 -26.15 8.14
CA SER A 87 28.35 -24.90 7.71
C SER A 87 27.85 -24.04 8.87
N GLY A 88 28.04 -24.46 10.13
CA GLY A 88 27.60 -23.74 11.33
C GLY A 88 26.08 -23.75 11.56
N PHE A 89 25.36 -24.66 10.91
CA PHE A 89 23.93 -24.83 11.11
C PHE A 89 23.60 -25.83 12.23
N PRO A 90 22.46 -25.64 12.93
CA PRO A 90 22.01 -26.60 13.94
C PRO A 90 21.60 -27.92 13.31
N VAL A 91 22.07 -29.05 13.90
CA VAL A 91 21.78 -30.40 13.39
C VAL A 91 20.42 -30.96 13.81
N THR A 92 19.78 -30.35 14.79
CA THR A 92 18.51 -30.82 15.39
C THR A 92 17.32 -29.91 15.11
N GLU A 93 17.53 -28.85 14.35
CA GLU A 93 16.49 -27.87 14.01
C GLU A 93 16.21 -27.87 12.50
N ALA A 94 14.97 -27.60 12.15
CA ALA A 94 14.60 -27.43 10.74
C ALA A 94 15.18 -26.13 10.19
N LEU A 95 15.83 -26.21 9.06
CA LEU A 95 16.32 -25.06 8.32
C LEU A 95 15.19 -24.31 7.61
N GLU A 96 15.39 -23.03 7.31
CA GLU A 96 14.51 -22.29 6.41
C GLU A 96 14.60 -22.82 4.97
N PRO A 97 13.56 -22.63 4.12
CA PRO A 97 13.51 -23.24 2.79
C PRO A 97 14.72 -22.91 1.89
N HIS A 98 15.28 -21.70 2.00
CA HIS A 98 16.45 -21.30 1.22
C HIS A 98 17.73 -22.02 1.69
N ASP A 99 17.85 -22.25 3.00
CA ASP A 99 18.99 -22.99 3.59
C ASP A 99 18.87 -24.48 3.32
N GLN A 100 17.63 -25.04 3.31
CA GLN A 100 17.41 -26.42 2.88
C GLN A 100 17.85 -26.64 1.44
N LYS A 101 17.54 -25.69 0.53
CA LYS A 101 18.01 -25.72 -0.86
C LYS A 101 19.54 -25.61 -0.95
N ALA A 102 20.15 -24.72 -0.18
CA ALA A 102 21.61 -24.56 -0.14
C ALA A 102 22.28 -25.86 0.34
N LEU A 103 21.78 -26.46 1.41
CA LEU A 103 22.24 -27.74 1.93
C LEU A 103 22.10 -28.86 0.89
N ALA A 104 20.94 -28.96 0.22
CA ALA A 104 20.70 -29.94 -0.82
C ALA A 104 21.70 -29.77 -1.99
N THR A 105 22.04 -28.52 -2.34
CA THR A 105 23.04 -28.21 -3.38
C THR A 105 24.44 -28.65 -2.95
N LEU A 106 24.85 -28.37 -1.72
CA LEU A 106 26.15 -28.80 -1.17
C LEU A 106 26.28 -30.33 -1.17
N LEU A 107 25.21 -31.02 -0.81
CA LEU A 107 25.14 -32.49 -0.80
C LEU A 107 24.89 -33.08 -2.19
N ARG A 108 24.80 -32.27 -3.24
CA ARG A 108 24.45 -32.69 -4.61
C ARG A 108 23.19 -33.56 -4.66
N ALA A 109 22.18 -33.17 -3.86
CA ALA A 109 20.87 -33.82 -3.91
C ALA A 109 20.07 -33.31 -5.11
N ASP A 110 19.40 -34.22 -5.83
CA ASP A 110 18.43 -33.85 -6.88
C ASP A 110 17.09 -33.40 -6.28
N GLU A 111 16.75 -34.00 -5.15
CA GLU A 111 15.47 -33.86 -4.48
C GLU A 111 15.69 -33.85 -2.96
N TYR A 112 14.74 -33.24 -2.24
CA TYR A 112 14.72 -33.41 -0.79
C TYR A 112 13.30 -33.52 -0.26
N VAL A 113 13.14 -34.27 0.84
CA VAL A 113 11.90 -34.39 1.60
C VAL A 113 12.00 -33.49 2.81
N THR A 114 10.97 -32.68 3.01
CA THR A 114 10.81 -31.77 4.15
C THR A 114 9.42 -31.93 4.73
N GLY A 115 9.15 -31.35 5.90
CA GLY A 115 7.82 -31.43 6.50
C GLY A 115 7.71 -30.76 7.86
N THR A 116 6.53 -30.91 8.45
CA THR A 116 6.21 -30.50 9.82
C THR A 116 5.79 -31.70 10.65
N ALA A 117 6.13 -31.69 11.94
CA ALA A 117 5.72 -32.74 12.89
C ALA A 117 5.19 -32.07 14.17
N THR A 118 3.96 -32.43 14.56
CA THR A 118 3.29 -31.86 15.73
C THR A 118 2.74 -32.99 16.59
N LYS A 119 2.89 -32.92 17.92
CA LYS A 119 2.22 -33.79 18.86
C LYS A 119 0.72 -33.47 18.89
N THR A 120 -0.11 -34.52 18.86
CA THR A 120 -1.56 -34.43 19.08
C THR A 120 -1.93 -35.13 20.38
N ALA A 121 -3.18 -35.00 20.81
CA ALA A 121 -3.66 -35.67 22.01
C ALA A 121 -3.57 -37.23 21.91
N THR A 122 -3.62 -37.77 20.69
CA THR A 122 -3.69 -39.23 20.45
C THR A 122 -2.48 -39.79 19.69
N GLY A 123 -1.49 -38.94 19.35
CA GLY A 123 -0.32 -39.35 18.60
C GLY A 123 0.46 -38.21 17.99
N VAL A 124 0.71 -38.29 16.68
CA VAL A 124 1.47 -37.30 15.92
C VAL A 124 0.76 -36.95 14.63
N LYS A 125 0.81 -35.68 14.25
CA LYS A 125 0.42 -35.16 12.93
C LYS A 125 1.69 -34.80 12.16
N ILE A 126 1.90 -35.43 11.00
CA ILE A 126 3.06 -35.19 10.14
C ILE A 126 2.58 -34.78 8.75
N GLU A 127 3.04 -33.64 8.28
CA GLU A 127 2.89 -33.17 6.91
C GLU A 127 4.23 -33.32 6.21
N ALA A 128 4.25 -33.84 5.00
CA ALA A 128 5.48 -34.03 4.24
C ALA A 128 5.34 -33.53 2.80
N ALA A 129 6.45 -33.11 2.21
CA ALA A 129 6.53 -32.69 0.82
C ALA A 129 7.86 -33.10 0.20
N LEU A 130 7.81 -33.44 -1.08
CA LEU A 130 8.97 -33.59 -1.96
C LEU A 130 9.27 -32.23 -2.62
N VAL A 131 10.51 -31.79 -2.60
CA VAL A 131 10.98 -30.55 -3.22
C VAL A 131 12.09 -30.86 -4.21
N LEU A 132 12.05 -30.26 -5.38
CA LEU A 132 13.11 -30.38 -6.36
C LEU A 132 14.25 -29.40 -6.01
N ALA A 133 15.48 -29.90 -5.82
CA ALA A 133 16.59 -29.07 -5.35
C ALA A 133 16.98 -27.92 -6.30
N ARG A 134 16.65 -28.05 -7.59
CA ARG A 134 16.87 -26.97 -8.58
C ARG A 134 16.06 -25.71 -8.31
N ASP A 135 14.86 -25.85 -7.69
CA ASP A 135 14.00 -24.73 -7.32
C ASP A 135 13.11 -25.11 -6.14
N ASN A 136 13.28 -24.43 -5.00
CA ASN A 136 12.49 -24.69 -3.79
C ASN A 136 11.02 -24.28 -3.88
N ALA A 137 10.60 -23.66 -4.97
CA ALA A 137 9.19 -23.42 -5.28
C ALA A 137 8.51 -24.61 -5.94
N LEU A 138 9.28 -25.59 -6.44
CA LEU A 138 8.78 -26.81 -7.07
C LEU A 138 8.53 -27.88 -6.00
N VAL A 139 7.34 -27.85 -5.43
CA VAL A 139 6.92 -28.68 -4.32
C VAL A 139 5.82 -29.63 -4.76
N GLN A 140 5.94 -30.90 -4.33
CA GLN A 140 4.90 -31.90 -4.41
C GLN A 140 4.50 -32.30 -2.99
N PRO A 141 3.29 -31.96 -2.52
CA PRO A 141 2.77 -32.44 -1.25
C PRO A 141 2.68 -33.98 -1.24
N LEU A 142 3.08 -34.59 -0.12
CA LEU A 142 2.97 -36.03 0.13
C LEU A 142 1.85 -36.37 1.09
N GLY A 143 1.05 -35.36 1.47
CA GLY A 143 -0.10 -35.52 2.36
C GLY A 143 0.18 -35.21 3.82
N THR A 144 -0.90 -35.26 4.59
CA THR A 144 -0.94 -35.05 6.05
C THR A 144 -1.40 -36.34 6.71
N TYR A 145 -0.66 -36.79 7.72
CA TYR A 145 -0.94 -38.06 8.41
C TYR A 145 -1.07 -37.78 9.91
N GLU A 146 -2.26 -38.04 10.45
CA GLU A 146 -2.51 -38.03 11.88
C GLU A 146 -2.65 -39.47 12.37
N VAL A 147 -1.63 -39.95 13.08
CA VAL A 147 -1.44 -41.37 13.42
C VAL A 147 -0.83 -41.52 14.81
N LYS A 148 -0.85 -42.74 15.35
CA LYS A 148 -0.36 -43.05 16.71
C LYS A 148 1.15 -42.79 16.87
N GLY A 149 1.92 -43.05 15.82
CA GLY A 149 3.38 -42.94 15.92
C GLY A 149 4.05 -42.50 14.61
N VAL A 150 5.29 -42.04 14.75
CA VAL A 150 6.14 -41.56 13.63
C VAL A 150 6.38 -42.68 12.60
N GLY A 151 6.46 -43.93 13.03
CA GLY A 151 6.67 -45.09 12.15
C GLY A 151 5.53 -45.30 11.15
N ASP A 152 4.29 -45.16 11.60
CA ASP A 152 3.11 -45.29 10.73
C ASP A 152 3.09 -44.18 9.69
N ALA A 153 3.36 -42.93 10.12
CA ALA A 153 3.47 -41.78 9.22
C ALA A 153 4.59 -41.97 8.17
N SER A 154 5.77 -42.43 8.61
CA SER A 154 6.90 -42.65 7.71
C SER A 154 6.63 -43.65 6.61
N SER A 155 5.89 -44.73 6.95
CA SER A 155 5.45 -45.76 5.99
C SER A 155 4.49 -45.18 4.94
N ALA A 156 3.51 -44.41 5.38
CA ALA A 156 2.56 -43.73 4.49
C ALA A 156 3.25 -42.71 3.59
N ILE A 157 4.16 -41.90 4.13
CA ILE A 157 4.95 -40.90 3.38
C ILE A 157 5.82 -41.58 2.32
N ALA A 158 6.54 -42.66 2.68
CA ALA A 158 7.40 -43.36 1.72
C ALA A 158 6.59 -43.99 0.57
N LYS A 159 5.41 -44.53 0.86
CA LYS A 159 4.48 -45.05 -0.15
C LYS A 159 3.97 -43.92 -1.07
N GLU A 160 3.50 -42.82 -0.51
CA GLU A 160 3.02 -41.67 -1.30
C GLU A 160 4.16 -41.05 -2.14
N LEU A 161 5.36 -40.93 -1.58
CA LEU A 161 6.53 -40.48 -2.31
C LEU A 161 6.83 -41.37 -3.53
N LYS A 162 6.69 -42.69 -3.40
CA LYS A 162 6.88 -43.64 -4.52
C LYS A 162 5.88 -43.39 -5.64
N GLU A 163 4.63 -43.15 -5.30
CA GLU A 163 3.60 -42.78 -6.28
C GLU A 163 3.85 -41.41 -6.88
N ALA A 164 4.14 -40.40 -6.05
CA ALA A 164 4.39 -39.02 -6.47
C ALA A 164 5.57 -38.93 -7.44
N ARG A 165 6.61 -39.76 -7.28
CA ARG A 165 7.78 -39.78 -8.15
C ARG A 165 7.50 -40.24 -9.58
N LYS A 166 6.39 -40.95 -9.83
CA LYS A 166 6.00 -41.39 -11.17
C LYS A 166 5.82 -40.21 -12.14
N GLN A 167 5.47 -39.02 -11.66
CA GLN A 167 5.34 -37.83 -12.49
C GLN A 167 6.68 -37.24 -12.95
N LEU A 168 7.80 -37.48 -12.24
CA LEU A 168 9.06 -36.74 -12.42
C LEU A 168 9.69 -36.96 -13.79
N GLU A 169 9.58 -38.14 -14.36
CA GLU A 169 10.05 -38.41 -15.73
C GLU A 169 9.28 -37.56 -16.75
N PHE A 170 7.97 -37.50 -16.61
CA PHE A 170 7.09 -36.73 -17.50
C PHE A 170 7.25 -35.24 -17.30
N GLU A 171 7.45 -34.79 -16.06
CA GLU A 171 7.77 -33.39 -15.76
C GLU A 171 9.09 -32.95 -16.44
N GLN A 172 10.11 -33.81 -16.40
CA GLN A 172 11.36 -33.54 -17.08
C GLN A 172 11.20 -33.52 -18.61
N LYS A 173 10.39 -34.43 -19.19
CA LYS A 173 10.03 -34.43 -20.63
C LYS A 173 9.28 -33.15 -20.99
N CYS A 174 8.33 -32.70 -20.17
CA CYS A 174 7.61 -31.46 -20.37
C CYS A 174 8.55 -30.25 -20.41
N ILE A 175 9.47 -30.13 -19.43
CA ILE A 175 10.44 -29.03 -19.40
C ILE A 175 11.36 -29.05 -20.62
N ASN A 176 11.88 -30.21 -21.01
CA ASN A 176 12.77 -30.32 -22.14
C ASN A 176 12.09 -29.95 -23.45
N ALA A 177 10.84 -30.40 -23.66
CA ALA A 177 10.04 -30.04 -24.82
C ALA A 177 9.71 -28.52 -24.83
N ALA A 178 9.35 -27.95 -23.66
CA ALA A 178 9.07 -26.52 -23.52
C ALA A 178 10.29 -25.64 -23.85
N ARG A 179 11.50 -26.05 -23.41
CA ARG A 179 12.77 -25.36 -23.77
C ARG A 179 13.06 -25.39 -25.27
N GLN A 180 12.61 -26.43 -25.95
CA GLN A 180 12.72 -26.56 -27.41
C GLN A 180 11.54 -25.92 -28.16
N GLN A 181 10.66 -25.21 -27.43
CA GLN A 181 9.44 -24.60 -27.97
C GLN A 181 8.44 -25.60 -28.58
N GLN A 182 8.56 -26.88 -28.25
CA GLN A 182 7.66 -27.96 -28.65
C GLN A 182 6.49 -28.02 -27.65
N TYR A 183 5.64 -27.01 -27.66
CA TYR A 183 4.64 -26.81 -26.63
C TYR A 183 3.59 -27.92 -26.54
N ASP A 184 3.15 -28.43 -27.70
CA ASP A 184 2.18 -29.54 -27.74
C ASP A 184 2.75 -30.82 -27.10
N ALA A 185 4.02 -31.13 -27.42
CA ALA A 185 4.73 -32.25 -26.79
C ALA A 185 4.93 -32.05 -25.31
N ALA A 186 5.21 -30.80 -24.88
CA ALA A 186 5.33 -30.45 -23.46
C ALA A 186 4.01 -30.68 -22.71
N ILE A 187 2.89 -30.21 -23.28
CA ILE A 187 1.55 -30.40 -22.69
C ILE A 187 1.18 -31.89 -22.66
N ALA A 188 1.46 -32.65 -23.72
CA ALA A 188 1.21 -34.09 -23.75
C ALA A 188 1.98 -34.82 -22.63
N ALA A 189 3.28 -34.52 -22.48
CA ALA A 189 4.09 -35.11 -21.41
C ALA A 189 3.54 -34.75 -20.01
N ALA A 190 3.14 -33.48 -19.79
CA ALA A 190 2.54 -33.08 -18.51
C ALA A 190 1.25 -33.86 -18.20
N LYS A 191 0.39 -34.07 -19.20
CA LYS A 191 -0.85 -34.87 -19.06
C LYS A 191 -0.55 -36.34 -18.74
N GLU A 192 0.48 -36.93 -19.34
CA GLU A 192 0.94 -38.28 -18.99
C GLU A 192 1.40 -38.33 -17.52
N GLY A 193 2.13 -37.32 -17.05
CA GLY A 193 2.52 -37.20 -15.64
C GLY A 193 1.34 -37.11 -14.69
N ILE A 194 0.28 -36.40 -15.07
CA ILE A 194 -0.98 -36.32 -14.30
C ILE A 194 -1.71 -37.68 -14.31
N THR A 195 -1.69 -38.38 -15.44
CA THR A 195 -2.27 -39.72 -15.54
C THR A 195 -1.51 -40.72 -14.65
N ALA A 196 -0.18 -40.64 -14.64
CA ALA A 196 0.66 -41.51 -13.80
C ALA A 196 0.51 -41.23 -12.29
N TYR A 197 0.22 -39.97 -11.94
CA TYR A 197 -0.04 -39.57 -10.57
C TYR A 197 -1.10 -38.45 -10.53
N PRO A 198 -2.36 -38.72 -10.20
CA PRO A 198 -3.45 -37.74 -10.29
C PRO A 198 -3.24 -36.45 -9.47
N LYS A 199 -2.47 -36.54 -8.36
CA LYS A 199 -2.12 -35.37 -7.53
C LYS A 199 -0.82 -34.67 -7.97
N ALA A 200 -0.37 -34.86 -9.21
CA ALA A 200 0.87 -34.28 -9.73
C ALA A 200 0.82 -32.77 -9.81
N THR A 201 1.42 -32.07 -8.84
CA THR A 201 1.58 -30.60 -8.87
C THR A 201 2.69 -30.18 -9.83
N LEU A 202 3.83 -30.90 -9.85
CA LEU A 202 4.99 -30.53 -10.66
C LEU A 202 4.70 -30.62 -12.16
N ALA A 203 4.01 -31.66 -12.62
CA ALA A 203 3.57 -31.78 -14.01
C ALA A 203 2.56 -30.68 -14.38
N ARG A 204 1.61 -30.35 -13.49
CA ARG A 204 0.67 -29.23 -13.69
C ARG A 204 1.37 -27.88 -13.75
N ILE A 205 2.36 -27.64 -12.90
CA ILE A 205 3.16 -26.40 -12.92
C ILE A 205 3.89 -26.26 -14.28
N CYS A 206 4.49 -27.36 -14.80
CA CYS A 206 5.11 -27.32 -16.12
C CYS A 206 4.08 -26.96 -17.20
N TRP A 207 2.92 -27.60 -17.22
CA TRP A 207 1.84 -27.30 -18.17
C TRP A 207 1.38 -25.84 -18.04
N ALA A 208 1.14 -25.35 -16.81
CA ALA A 208 0.72 -23.97 -16.57
C ALA A 208 1.74 -22.95 -17.08
N ASN A 209 3.04 -23.21 -16.86
CA ASN A 209 4.11 -22.36 -17.40
C ASN A 209 4.16 -22.35 -18.95
N VAL A 210 3.84 -23.47 -19.59
CA VAL A 210 3.70 -23.53 -21.06
C VAL A 210 2.52 -22.66 -21.52
N LEU A 211 1.36 -22.74 -20.85
CA LEU A 211 0.19 -21.90 -21.17
C LEU A 211 0.50 -20.41 -21.01
N VAL A 212 1.21 -20.03 -19.95
CA VAL A 212 1.66 -18.64 -19.74
C VAL A 212 2.59 -18.19 -20.88
N THR A 213 3.57 -19.03 -21.26
CA THR A 213 4.53 -18.74 -22.32
C THR A 213 3.85 -18.56 -23.68
N GLN A 214 2.84 -19.39 -23.97
CA GLN A 214 2.02 -19.31 -25.19
C GLN A 214 1.01 -18.17 -25.16
N LYS A 215 0.89 -17.43 -24.04
CA LYS A 215 -0.18 -16.44 -23.83
C LYS A 215 -1.58 -17.03 -24.07
N ALA A 216 -1.78 -18.27 -23.64
CA ALA A 216 -3.06 -18.96 -23.76
C ALA A 216 -4.17 -18.17 -23.03
N PRO A 217 -5.46 -18.36 -23.39
CA PRO A 217 -6.57 -17.66 -22.76
C PRO A 217 -6.53 -17.74 -21.23
N ALA A 218 -6.75 -16.61 -20.54
CA ALA A 218 -6.69 -16.51 -19.07
C ALA A 218 -7.61 -17.53 -18.36
N ALA A 219 -8.75 -17.88 -18.96
CA ALA A 219 -9.66 -18.89 -18.43
C ALA A 219 -9.03 -20.29 -18.34
N GLN A 220 -8.17 -20.67 -19.31
CA GLN A 220 -7.46 -21.96 -19.28
C GLN A 220 -6.38 -21.94 -18.20
N GLN A 221 -5.62 -20.86 -18.11
CA GLN A 221 -4.61 -20.67 -17.06
C GLN A 221 -5.27 -20.69 -15.68
N LEU A 222 -6.42 -20.02 -15.52
CA LEU A 222 -7.20 -19.98 -14.28
C LEU A 222 -7.63 -21.39 -13.83
N THR A 223 -8.16 -22.22 -14.74
CA THR A 223 -8.61 -23.56 -14.42
C THR A 223 -7.45 -24.42 -13.89
N LEU A 224 -6.33 -24.43 -14.63
CA LEU A 224 -5.18 -25.25 -14.26
C LEU A 224 -4.49 -24.74 -12.97
N ALA A 225 -4.43 -23.42 -12.79
CA ALA A 225 -3.90 -22.83 -11.56
C ALA A 225 -4.75 -23.18 -10.32
N LYS A 226 -6.09 -23.24 -10.46
CA LYS A 226 -6.98 -23.73 -9.41
C LYS A 226 -6.67 -25.16 -9.04
N GLU A 227 -6.53 -26.06 -10.02
CA GLU A 227 -6.16 -27.46 -9.77
C GLU A 227 -4.84 -27.58 -8.99
N ILE A 228 -3.84 -26.74 -9.32
CA ILE A 228 -2.56 -26.75 -8.60
C ILE A 228 -2.77 -26.33 -7.14
N VAL A 229 -3.51 -25.23 -6.92
CA VAL A 229 -3.74 -24.65 -5.58
C VAL A 229 -4.69 -25.54 -4.73
N ASP A 230 -5.59 -26.28 -5.35
CA ASP A 230 -6.44 -27.27 -4.65
C ASP A 230 -5.62 -28.46 -4.13
N ILE A 231 -4.57 -28.86 -4.85
CA ILE A 231 -3.66 -29.94 -4.42
C ILE A 231 -2.61 -29.40 -3.44
N ASP A 232 -2.04 -28.23 -3.73
CA ASP A 232 -1.05 -27.53 -2.91
C ASP A 232 -1.48 -26.09 -2.63
N PRO A 233 -2.21 -25.83 -1.55
CA PRO A 233 -2.66 -24.49 -1.17
C PRO A 233 -1.54 -23.45 -0.95
N LYS A 234 -0.29 -23.90 -0.80
CA LYS A 234 0.91 -23.07 -0.59
C LYS A 234 1.80 -23.00 -1.85
N SER A 235 1.37 -23.57 -2.97
CA SER A 235 2.13 -23.57 -4.22
C SER A 235 2.40 -22.15 -4.71
N ARG A 236 3.63 -21.67 -4.56
CA ARG A 236 4.02 -20.32 -5.05
C ARG A 236 3.78 -20.13 -6.55
N PRO A 237 4.19 -21.06 -7.43
CA PRO A 237 3.88 -20.96 -8.85
C PRO A 237 2.38 -20.99 -9.14
N GLY A 238 1.64 -21.88 -8.48
CA GLY A 238 0.18 -21.99 -8.63
C GLY A 238 -0.53 -20.71 -8.21
N LEU A 239 -0.21 -20.16 -7.04
CA LEU A 239 -0.77 -18.90 -6.53
C LEU A 239 -0.42 -17.71 -7.42
N ALA A 240 0.81 -17.65 -7.95
CA ALA A 240 1.22 -16.56 -8.84
C ALA A 240 0.42 -16.56 -10.15
N ILE A 241 0.28 -17.73 -10.79
CA ILE A 241 -0.50 -17.87 -12.03
C ILE A 241 -1.99 -17.62 -11.74
N LEU A 242 -2.51 -18.12 -10.63
CA LEU A 242 -3.89 -17.93 -10.21
C LEU A 242 -4.23 -16.45 -10.00
N ALA A 243 -3.37 -15.73 -9.28
CA ALA A 243 -3.54 -14.30 -9.03
C ALA A 243 -3.54 -13.48 -10.34
N GLN A 244 -2.60 -13.79 -11.25
CA GLN A 244 -2.54 -13.13 -12.56
C GLN A 244 -3.79 -13.45 -13.39
N SER A 245 -4.21 -14.71 -13.42
CA SER A 245 -5.42 -15.12 -14.17
C SER A 245 -6.69 -14.46 -13.63
N TYR A 246 -6.79 -14.23 -12.32
CA TYR A 246 -7.89 -13.47 -11.73
C TYR A 246 -7.86 -11.98 -12.14
N ARG A 247 -6.68 -11.37 -12.23
CA ARG A 247 -6.54 -10.00 -12.76
C ARG A 247 -7.00 -9.92 -14.22
N ASP A 248 -6.54 -10.84 -15.05
CA ASP A 248 -6.82 -10.88 -16.49
C ASP A 248 -8.29 -11.18 -16.81
N THR A 249 -9.02 -11.75 -15.84
CA THR A 249 -10.46 -12.04 -15.91
C THR A 249 -11.32 -11.05 -15.10
N ASN A 250 -10.75 -9.89 -14.68
CA ASN A 250 -11.43 -8.84 -13.91
C ASN A 250 -12.04 -9.32 -12.57
N GLN A 251 -11.46 -10.33 -11.95
CA GLN A 251 -11.86 -10.85 -10.63
C GLN A 251 -10.95 -10.28 -9.54
N GLY A 252 -11.03 -8.95 -9.30
CA GLY A 252 -10.11 -8.21 -8.43
C GLY A 252 -10.06 -8.73 -7.00
N ASP A 253 -11.21 -9.02 -6.38
CA ASP A 253 -11.30 -9.55 -5.01
C ASP A 253 -10.54 -10.88 -4.87
N SER A 254 -10.76 -11.80 -5.82
CA SER A 254 -10.08 -13.10 -5.85
C SER A 254 -8.58 -12.96 -6.08
N ALA A 255 -8.17 -11.97 -6.89
CA ALA A 255 -6.76 -11.66 -7.12
C ALA A 255 -6.07 -11.21 -5.83
N VAL A 256 -6.70 -10.31 -5.06
CA VAL A 256 -6.15 -9.81 -3.78
C VAL A 256 -6.03 -10.94 -2.75
N VAL A 257 -7.08 -11.74 -2.57
CA VAL A 257 -7.04 -12.92 -1.68
C VAL A 257 -5.88 -13.84 -2.06
N THR A 258 -5.71 -14.12 -3.36
CA THR A 258 -4.66 -15.01 -3.85
C THR A 258 -3.26 -14.41 -3.67
N LEU A 259 -3.09 -13.12 -3.95
CA LEU A 259 -1.83 -12.39 -3.73
C LEU A 259 -1.44 -12.35 -2.26
N THR A 260 -2.40 -12.16 -1.37
CA THR A 260 -2.16 -12.19 0.09
C THR A 260 -1.70 -13.58 0.53
N ARG A 261 -2.33 -14.65 0.01
CA ARG A 261 -1.88 -16.04 0.25
C ARG A 261 -0.47 -16.27 -0.31
N LEU A 262 -0.15 -15.75 -1.49
CA LEU A 262 1.18 -15.85 -2.08
C LEU A 262 2.22 -15.12 -1.21
N LEU A 263 1.90 -13.90 -0.75
CA LEU A 263 2.77 -13.14 0.15
C LEU A 263 3.01 -13.88 1.48
N ALA A 264 2.00 -14.56 2.03
CA ALA A 264 2.16 -15.37 3.24
C ALA A 264 3.20 -16.50 3.09
N THR A 265 3.49 -16.95 1.85
CA THR A 265 4.56 -17.93 1.58
C THR A 265 5.96 -17.33 1.51
N ASP A 266 6.08 -16.01 1.32
CA ASP A 266 7.34 -15.26 1.23
C ASP A 266 7.11 -13.80 1.69
N PRO A 267 6.88 -13.57 3.01
CA PRO A 267 6.47 -12.27 3.54
C PRO A 267 7.48 -11.14 3.31
N LYS A 268 8.76 -11.48 3.20
CA LYS A 268 9.86 -10.50 3.02
C LYS A 268 10.09 -10.09 1.56
N ASN A 269 9.27 -10.58 0.63
CA ASN A 269 9.40 -10.26 -0.79
C ASN A 269 8.84 -8.87 -1.09
N PRO A 270 9.67 -7.85 -1.38
CA PRO A 270 9.21 -6.47 -1.53
C PRO A 270 8.32 -6.26 -2.75
N ARG A 271 8.50 -7.07 -3.80
CA ARG A 271 7.65 -7.02 -4.99
C ARG A 271 6.24 -7.52 -4.68
N LEU A 272 6.12 -8.64 -3.98
CA LEU A 272 4.81 -9.17 -3.58
C LEU A 272 4.10 -8.23 -2.62
N GLN A 273 4.81 -7.61 -1.68
CA GLN A 273 4.25 -6.59 -0.78
C GLN A 273 3.65 -5.43 -1.57
N LYS A 274 4.40 -4.90 -2.54
CA LYS A 274 3.93 -3.84 -3.42
C LYS A 274 2.70 -4.27 -4.22
N ASP A 275 2.75 -5.44 -4.86
CA ASP A 275 1.66 -5.96 -5.69
C ASP A 275 0.36 -6.13 -4.88
N VAL A 276 0.45 -6.58 -3.61
CA VAL A 276 -0.70 -6.71 -2.72
C VAL A 276 -1.27 -5.34 -2.33
N VAL A 277 -0.41 -4.39 -1.96
CA VAL A 277 -0.83 -3.03 -1.57
C VAL A 277 -1.53 -2.33 -2.74
N GLU A 278 -0.96 -2.40 -3.94
CA GLU A 278 -1.57 -1.81 -5.14
C GLU A 278 -2.91 -2.48 -5.49
N ALA A 279 -2.98 -3.80 -5.36
CA ALA A 279 -4.21 -4.54 -5.62
C ALA A 279 -5.31 -4.18 -4.60
N ILE A 280 -4.99 -4.04 -3.31
CA ILE A 280 -5.94 -3.61 -2.28
C ILE A 280 -6.44 -2.18 -2.54
N ALA A 281 -5.54 -1.27 -2.93
CA ALA A 281 -5.90 0.11 -3.25
C ALA A 281 -6.87 0.23 -4.45
N ALA A 282 -6.85 -0.75 -5.35
CA ALA A 282 -7.74 -0.81 -6.52
C ALA A 282 -9.10 -1.47 -6.21
N LEU A 283 -9.31 -2.04 -5.02
CA LEU A 283 -10.55 -2.73 -4.68
C LEU A 283 -11.67 -1.76 -4.28
N ALA A 284 -12.89 -2.08 -4.71
CA ALA A 284 -14.09 -1.47 -4.17
C ALA A 284 -14.38 -1.92 -2.72
N ASN A 285 -13.97 -3.15 -2.36
CA ASN A 285 -14.15 -3.72 -1.03
C ASN A 285 -12.87 -4.37 -0.50
N PRO A 286 -12.00 -3.65 0.21
CA PRO A 286 -10.76 -4.19 0.76
C PRO A 286 -10.98 -5.22 1.89
N ALA A 287 -12.19 -5.34 2.45
CA ALA A 287 -12.49 -6.25 3.56
C ALA A 287 -12.28 -7.73 3.20
N VAL A 288 -12.34 -8.10 1.91
CA VAL A 288 -12.11 -9.48 1.45
C VAL A 288 -10.69 -10.00 1.77
N ALA A 289 -9.72 -9.11 1.94
CA ALA A 289 -8.34 -9.47 2.27
C ALA A 289 -8.14 -9.74 3.77
N LYS A 290 -9.03 -9.25 4.64
CA LYS A 290 -8.87 -9.33 6.09
C LYS A 290 -8.78 -10.77 6.64
N PRO A 291 -9.70 -11.70 6.30
CA PRO A 291 -9.60 -13.06 6.81
C PRO A 291 -8.29 -13.76 6.44
N VAL A 292 -7.80 -13.51 5.23
CA VAL A 292 -6.57 -14.14 4.72
C VAL A 292 -5.33 -13.61 5.42
N ILE A 293 -5.27 -12.30 5.67
CA ILE A 293 -4.13 -11.74 6.41
C ILE A 293 -4.17 -12.12 7.89
N ASP A 294 -5.35 -12.20 8.49
CA ASP A 294 -5.49 -12.65 9.88
C ASP A 294 -5.02 -14.10 10.04
N GLU A 295 -5.36 -15.01 9.09
CA GLU A 295 -4.84 -16.39 9.05
C GLU A 295 -3.32 -16.41 8.86
N ALA A 296 -2.78 -15.60 7.95
CA ALA A 296 -1.34 -15.53 7.69
C ALA A 296 -0.55 -15.04 8.93
N VAL A 297 -1.06 -14.03 9.63
CA VAL A 297 -0.48 -13.52 10.89
C VAL A 297 -0.58 -14.57 12.00
N GLN A 298 -1.70 -15.29 12.10
CA GLN A 298 -1.86 -16.37 13.08
C GLN A 298 -0.87 -17.52 12.84
N ALA A 299 -0.59 -17.83 11.57
CA ALA A 299 0.38 -18.87 11.21
C ALA A 299 1.85 -18.44 11.44
N ASN A 300 2.12 -17.15 11.38
CA ASN A 300 3.46 -16.56 11.55
C ASN A 300 3.39 -15.36 12.51
N PRO A 301 3.11 -15.59 13.79
CA PRO A 301 2.97 -14.50 14.75
C PRO A 301 4.30 -13.75 14.92
N GLY A 302 4.23 -12.43 14.86
CA GLY A 302 5.41 -11.58 15.00
C GLY A 302 6.20 -11.33 13.69
N ASP A 303 5.75 -11.84 12.53
CA ASP A 303 6.36 -11.45 11.24
C ASP A 303 6.00 -9.98 10.93
N PRO A 304 6.99 -9.06 10.89
CA PRO A 304 6.72 -7.62 10.76
C PRO A 304 6.08 -7.27 9.42
N GLU A 305 6.35 -8.01 8.36
CA GLU A 305 5.82 -7.69 7.04
C GLU A 305 4.33 -8.08 6.91
N LEU A 306 3.93 -9.21 7.50
CA LEU A 306 2.52 -9.59 7.59
C LEU A 306 1.75 -8.63 8.50
N LEU A 307 2.35 -8.20 9.63
CA LEU A 307 1.74 -7.22 10.53
C LEU A 307 1.58 -5.85 9.85
N LYS A 308 2.56 -5.40 9.04
CA LYS A 308 2.45 -4.17 8.23
C LYS A 308 1.30 -4.27 7.22
N LEU A 309 1.19 -5.39 6.52
CA LEU A 309 0.08 -5.60 5.57
C LEU A 309 -1.27 -5.62 6.29
N ARG A 310 -1.36 -6.32 7.43
CA ARG A 310 -2.57 -6.32 8.25
C ARG A 310 -2.97 -4.91 8.67
N TRP A 311 -2.02 -4.11 9.13
CA TRP A 311 -2.23 -2.70 9.48
C TRP A 311 -2.81 -1.89 8.30
N LEU A 312 -2.27 -2.06 7.09
CA LEU A 312 -2.78 -1.38 5.89
C LEU A 312 -4.21 -1.80 5.55
N ILE A 313 -4.53 -3.09 5.68
CA ILE A 313 -5.88 -3.61 5.46
C ILE A 313 -6.84 -3.03 6.51
N LEU A 314 -6.47 -3.02 7.78
CA LEU A 314 -7.26 -2.44 8.85
C LEU A 314 -7.55 -0.94 8.64
N LEU A 315 -6.57 -0.16 8.15
CA LEU A 315 -6.79 1.23 7.77
C LEU A 315 -7.77 1.38 6.61
N SER A 316 -7.65 0.55 5.59
CA SER A 316 -8.51 0.61 4.39
C SER A 316 -9.94 0.12 4.66
N THR A 317 -10.13 -0.80 5.60
CA THR A 317 -11.45 -1.26 6.06
C THR A 317 -12.06 -0.40 7.15
N ARG A 318 -11.37 0.67 7.58
CA ARG A 318 -11.75 1.55 8.70
C ARG A 318 -11.89 0.84 10.05
N ASP A 319 -11.20 -0.26 10.23
CA ASP A 319 -11.06 -0.93 11.53
C ASP A 319 -10.06 -0.17 12.41
N PHE A 320 -10.34 1.12 12.65
CA PHE A 320 -9.38 2.08 13.21
C PHE A 320 -8.82 1.67 14.56
N LYS A 321 -9.66 1.13 15.45
CA LYS A 321 -9.19 0.66 16.75
C LYS A 321 -8.07 -0.38 16.63
N GLN A 322 -8.32 -1.44 15.85
CA GLN A 322 -7.31 -2.48 15.63
C GLN A 322 -6.10 -1.95 14.85
N ALA A 323 -6.32 -1.01 13.91
CA ALA A 323 -5.23 -0.39 13.16
C ALA A 323 -4.29 0.41 14.07
N PHE A 324 -4.82 1.15 15.06
CA PHE A 324 -3.98 1.90 15.99
C PHE A 324 -3.19 0.98 16.91
N GLU A 325 -3.84 -0.04 17.49
CA GLU A 325 -3.19 -1.06 18.33
C GLU A 325 -2.06 -1.77 17.55
N GLN A 326 -2.32 -2.18 16.30
CA GLN A 326 -1.34 -2.84 15.45
C GLN A 326 -0.19 -1.90 15.05
N GLY A 327 -0.48 -0.62 14.77
CA GLY A 327 0.53 0.38 14.45
C GLY A 327 1.47 0.65 15.63
N GLU A 328 0.95 0.73 16.85
CA GLU A 328 1.77 0.87 18.06
C GLU A 328 2.64 -0.37 18.32
N GLU A 329 2.12 -1.57 18.10
CA GLU A 329 2.88 -2.81 18.21
C GLU A 329 4.04 -2.82 17.20
N LEU A 330 3.76 -2.48 15.94
CA LEU A 330 4.76 -2.42 14.88
C LEU A 330 5.88 -1.42 15.19
N THR A 331 5.56 -0.24 15.74
CA THR A 331 6.60 0.75 16.08
C THR A 331 7.50 0.30 17.24
N LYS A 332 7.02 -0.63 18.10
CA LYS A 332 7.83 -1.25 19.15
C LYS A 332 8.70 -2.38 18.63
N LEU A 333 8.19 -3.15 17.67
CA LEU A 333 8.92 -4.27 17.03
C LEU A 333 9.99 -3.76 16.06
N ASP A 334 9.68 -2.72 15.30
CA ASP A 334 10.56 -2.14 14.28
C ASP A 334 10.47 -0.61 14.36
N THR A 335 11.47 0.02 14.97
CA THR A 335 11.52 1.48 15.10
C THR A 335 11.61 2.21 13.75
N ALA A 336 12.07 1.53 12.69
CA ALA A 336 12.12 2.07 11.34
C ALA A 336 10.70 2.15 10.72
N PHE A 337 9.73 1.36 11.20
CA PHE A 337 8.35 1.44 10.77
C PHE A 337 7.70 2.79 11.07
N ALA A 338 8.12 3.49 12.13
CA ALA A 338 7.68 4.86 12.44
C ALA A 338 8.29 5.86 11.44
N ASP A 339 8.07 5.65 10.15
CA ASP A 339 8.47 6.51 9.04
C ASP A 339 7.40 7.58 8.71
N THR A 340 7.65 8.38 7.69
CA THR A 340 6.73 9.42 7.23
C THR A 340 5.36 8.85 6.81
N THR A 341 5.35 7.68 6.19
CA THR A 341 4.12 7.01 5.73
C THR A 341 3.25 6.58 6.91
N TYR A 342 3.87 6.02 7.95
CA TYR A 342 3.18 5.64 9.17
C TYR A 342 2.48 6.85 9.80
N PHE A 343 3.21 7.94 10.04
CA PHE A 343 2.64 9.13 10.69
C PHE A 343 1.53 9.77 9.87
N ILE A 344 1.70 9.90 8.55
CA ILE A 344 0.68 10.47 7.66
C ILE A 344 -0.59 9.61 7.67
N ARG A 345 -0.47 8.30 7.47
CA ARG A 345 -1.63 7.41 7.41
C ARG A 345 -2.34 7.30 8.74
N THR A 346 -1.61 7.24 9.84
CA THR A 346 -2.17 7.17 11.19
C THR A 346 -2.89 8.48 11.56
N ALA A 347 -2.29 9.65 11.25
CA ALA A 347 -2.94 10.94 11.46
C ALA A 347 -4.25 11.06 10.66
N ARG A 348 -4.23 10.67 9.38
CA ARG A 348 -5.44 10.64 8.54
C ARG A 348 -6.51 9.68 9.06
N ALA A 349 -6.11 8.53 9.58
CA ALA A 349 -7.03 7.56 10.18
C ALA A 349 -7.68 8.13 11.45
N TYR A 350 -6.91 8.78 12.34
CA TYR A 350 -7.47 9.48 13.48
C TYR A 350 -8.44 10.59 13.08
N ALA A 351 -8.11 11.37 12.04
CA ALA A 351 -9.01 12.39 11.51
C ALA A 351 -10.30 11.78 10.94
N ALA A 352 -10.21 10.66 10.21
CA ALA A 352 -11.36 9.94 9.66
C ALA A 352 -12.25 9.31 10.74
N ASP A 353 -11.67 9.00 11.91
CA ASP A 353 -12.36 8.53 13.12
C ASP A 353 -12.82 9.69 14.04
N SER A 354 -12.78 10.94 13.54
CA SER A 354 -13.13 12.15 14.27
C SER A 354 -12.30 12.40 15.55
N GLN A 355 -11.15 11.75 15.71
CA GLN A 355 -10.22 11.94 16.82
C GLN A 355 -9.17 13.02 16.45
N PHE A 356 -9.64 14.24 16.15
CA PHE A 356 -8.83 15.33 15.58
C PHE A 356 -7.62 15.71 16.44
N GLN A 357 -7.78 15.69 17.78
CA GLN A 357 -6.67 15.96 18.68
C GLN A 357 -5.53 14.95 18.51
N LYS A 358 -5.86 13.65 18.45
CA LYS A 358 -4.86 12.59 18.22
C LYS A 358 -4.26 12.64 16.83
N ALA A 359 -5.03 13.08 15.84
CA ALA A 359 -4.52 13.31 14.47
C ALA A 359 -3.42 14.38 14.50
N ALA A 360 -3.68 15.53 15.15
CA ALA A 360 -2.71 16.61 15.30
C ALA A 360 -1.46 16.19 16.08
N GLU A 361 -1.63 15.47 17.20
CA GLU A 361 -0.52 14.95 18.00
C GLU A 361 0.36 13.96 17.22
N THR A 362 -0.28 13.05 16.48
CA THR A 362 0.43 12.05 15.66
C THR A 362 1.23 12.72 14.54
N ALA A 363 0.63 13.67 13.83
CA ALA A 363 1.33 14.43 12.81
C ALA A 363 2.46 15.28 13.41
N SER A 364 2.26 15.89 14.59
CA SER A 364 3.30 16.65 15.29
C SER A 364 4.49 15.78 15.70
N LYS A 365 4.26 14.55 16.18
CA LYS A 365 5.33 13.56 16.43
C LYS A 365 6.09 13.24 15.13
N GLY A 366 5.37 13.10 14.01
CA GLY A 366 5.97 12.92 12.69
C GLY A 366 6.84 14.10 12.27
N VAL A 367 6.36 15.34 12.43
CA VAL A 367 7.13 16.56 12.13
C VAL A 367 8.36 16.68 13.03
N ALA A 368 8.27 16.33 14.31
CA ALA A 368 9.43 16.32 15.21
C ALA A 368 10.53 15.38 14.73
N LYS A 369 10.16 14.22 14.16
CA LYS A 369 11.10 13.23 13.61
C LYS A 369 11.57 13.58 12.20
N PHE A 370 10.71 14.21 11.39
CA PHE A 370 10.96 14.54 9.97
C PHE A 370 10.59 16.00 9.68
N PRO A 371 11.35 16.97 10.20
CA PRO A 371 10.95 18.38 10.23
C PRO A 371 10.89 19.06 8.86
N THR A 372 11.48 18.47 7.82
CA THR A 372 11.47 19.00 6.45
C THR A 372 10.40 18.36 5.54
N ASN A 373 9.60 17.44 6.07
CA ASN A 373 8.58 16.76 5.27
C ASN A 373 7.30 17.60 5.16
N GLY A 374 7.07 18.21 4.00
CA GLY A 374 5.93 19.10 3.74
C GLY A 374 4.58 18.41 3.92
N SER A 375 4.46 17.13 3.60
CA SER A 375 3.21 16.38 3.78
C SER A 375 2.87 16.17 5.25
N LEU A 376 3.86 15.90 6.10
CA LEU A 376 3.64 15.80 7.56
C LEU A 376 3.26 17.14 8.17
N ILE A 377 3.92 18.22 7.74
CA ILE A 377 3.59 19.58 8.17
C ILE A 377 2.14 19.91 7.74
N TYR A 378 1.74 19.54 6.54
CA TYR A 378 0.36 19.68 6.08
C TYR A 378 -0.62 18.93 6.98
N GLU A 379 -0.38 17.65 7.28
CA GLU A 379 -1.24 16.85 8.17
C GLU A 379 -1.30 17.43 9.60
N GLN A 380 -0.20 17.98 10.11
CA GLN A 380 -0.19 18.66 11.40
C GLN A 380 -1.11 19.88 11.40
N ILE A 381 -0.99 20.73 10.37
CA ILE A 381 -1.79 21.96 10.27
C ILE A 381 -3.28 21.62 10.10
N VAL A 382 -3.62 20.66 9.26
CA VAL A 382 -5.01 20.23 9.03
C VAL A 382 -5.58 19.58 10.30
N GLY A 383 -4.79 18.76 10.99
CA GLY A 383 -5.19 18.15 12.27
C GLY A 383 -5.43 19.19 13.36
N LEU A 384 -4.52 20.16 13.54
CA LEU A 384 -4.67 21.26 14.49
C LEU A 384 -5.92 22.10 14.18
N ARG A 385 -6.14 22.43 12.92
CA ARG A 385 -7.33 23.15 12.47
C ARG A 385 -8.61 22.39 12.79
N ALA A 386 -8.66 21.10 12.47
CA ALA A 386 -9.81 20.25 12.74
C ALA A 386 -10.07 20.07 14.25
N ALA A 387 -9.02 20.12 15.09
CA ALA A 387 -9.11 20.15 16.54
C ALA A 387 -9.51 21.52 17.13
N GLY A 388 -9.77 22.53 16.29
CA GLY A 388 -10.09 23.89 16.72
C GLY A 388 -8.89 24.73 17.20
N GLN A 389 -7.67 24.22 17.05
CA GLN A 389 -6.42 24.88 17.45
C GLN A 389 -5.87 25.78 16.34
N ASN A 390 -6.72 26.67 15.80
CA ASN A 390 -6.45 27.45 14.60
C ASN A 390 -5.22 28.36 14.76
N GLN A 391 -4.97 28.91 15.98
CA GLN A 391 -3.81 29.76 16.21
C GLN A 391 -2.51 28.96 16.09
N GLN A 392 -2.44 27.76 16.66
CA GLN A 392 -1.27 26.88 16.57
C GLN A 392 -1.05 26.40 15.13
N ALA A 393 -2.15 26.11 14.40
CA ALA A 393 -2.09 25.76 12.99
C ALA A 393 -1.49 26.87 12.14
N LEU A 394 -1.88 28.13 12.41
CA LEU A 394 -1.35 29.29 11.70
C LEU A 394 0.15 29.51 12.00
N GLU A 395 0.55 29.39 13.25
CA GLU A 395 1.97 29.51 13.67
C GLU A 395 2.84 28.43 13.02
N ALA A 396 2.37 27.18 12.98
CA ALA A 396 3.07 26.07 12.32
C ALA A 396 3.22 26.33 10.80
N LEU A 397 2.16 26.84 10.17
CA LEU A 397 2.15 27.16 8.76
C LEU A 397 3.06 28.36 8.43
N ASP A 398 3.00 29.44 9.19
CA ASP A 398 3.83 30.63 8.99
C ASP A 398 5.32 30.27 9.15
N LYS A 399 5.67 29.42 10.13
CA LYS A 399 7.02 28.88 10.28
C LYS A 399 7.46 28.08 9.06
N ALA A 400 6.57 27.24 8.52
CA ALA A 400 6.87 26.43 7.33
C ALA A 400 7.05 27.30 6.08
N ILE A 401 6.22 28.33 5.89
CA ILE A 401 6.32 29.28 4.78
C ILE A 401 7.65 30.07 4.88
N ALA A 402 7.99 30.58 6.07
CA ALA A 402 9.25 31.31 6.30
C ALA A 402 10.48 30.43 6.00
N ALA A 403 10.42 29.15 6.33
CA ALA A 403 11.46 28.17 6.03
C ALA A 403 11.41 27.63 4.59
N LYS A 404 10.49 28.11 3.75
CA LYS A 404 10.27 27.66 2.36
C LYS A 404 10.03 26.15 2.23
N MET A 405 9.35 25.56 3.22
CA MET A 405 8.98 24.16 3.17
C MET A 405 7.88 23.91 2.11
N PRO A 406 7.92 22.77 1.40
CA PRO A 406 6.97 22.46 0.33
C PRO A 406 5.62 21.97 0.90
N VAL A 407 4.87 22.85 1.57
CA VAL A 407 3.53 22.55 2.10
C VAL A 407 2.51 22.77 0.99
N GLU A 408 1.68 21.77 0.76
CA GLU A 408 0.65 21.83 -0.28
C GLU A 408 -0.37 22.93 0.03
N ASN A 409 -0.69 23.76 -0.98
CA ASN A 409 -1.68 24.84 -0.87
C ASN A 409 -1.45 25.80 0.32
N ALA A 410 -0.19 26.02 0.71
CA ALA A 410 0.18 26.77 1.92
C ALA A 410 -0.50 28.13 2.03
N GLN A 411 -0.53 28.91 0.95
CA GLN A 411 -1.13 30.25 0.97
C GLN A 411 -2.66 30.21 1.14
N THR A 412 -3.32 29.28 0.44
CA THR A 412 -4.77 29.06 0.60
C THR A 412 -5.12 28.65 2.01
N LEU A 413 -4.33 27.74 2.59
CA LEU A 413 -4.53 27.24 3.96
C LEU A 413 -4.30 28.37 4.99
N ARG A 414 -3.29 29.21 4.78
CA ARG A 414 -3.02 30.40 5.62
C ARG A 414 -4.22 31.35 5.63
N ILE A 415 -4.74 31.68 4.47
CA ILE A 415 -5.90 32.58 4.33
C ILE A 415 -7.13 31.99 5.02
N THR A 416 -7.34 30.67 4.86
CA THR A 416 -8.45 29.97 5.54
C THR A 416 -8.32 30.06 7.06
N LEU A 417 -7.12 29.83 7.60
CA LEU A 417 -6.85 29.95 9.03
C LEU A 417 -7.04 31.37 9.57
N LEU A 418 -6.63 32.39 8.82
CA LEU A 418 -6.90 33.78 9.16
C LEU A 418 -8.39 34.09 9.23
N LYS A 419 -9.21 33.54 8.32
CA LYS A 419 -10.68 33.65 8.36
C LYS A 419 -11.26 32.92 9.57
N ASP A 420 -10.81 31.68 9.84
CA ASP A 420 -11.27 30.88 10.97
C ASP A 420 -10.94 31.54 12.34
N LEU A 421 -9.89 32.38 12.37
CA LEU A 421 -9.48 33.18 13.55
C LEU A 421 -10.17 34.54 13.64
N GLY A 422 -11.02 34.89 12.67
CA GLY A 422 -11.66 36.21 12.63
C GLY A 422 -10.72 37.36 12.29
N LYS A 423 -9.51 37.09 11.80
CA LYS A 423 -8.51 38.09 11.43
C LYS A 423 -8.75 38.67 10.03
N GLY A 424 -9.95 39.23 9.82
CA GLY A 424 -10.39 39.74 8.51
C GLY A 424 -9.45 40.75 7.91
N ASP A 425 -8.83 41.61 8.72
CA ASP A 425 -7.90 42.65 8.28
C ASP A 425 -6.62 42.08 7.67
N GLU A 426 -6.20 40.89 8.07
CA GLU A 426 -5.02 40.20 7.55
C GLU A 426 -5.30 39.40 6.26
N VAL A 427 -6.56 39.03 5.99
CA VAL A 427 -6.96 38.14 4.88
C VAL A 427 -6.60 38.75 3.52
N ILE A 428 -6.97 40.01 3.28
CA ILE A 428 -6.74 40.66 1.99
C ILE A 428 -5.27 40.91 1.72
N PRO A 429 -4.49 41.46 2.68
CA PRO A 429 -3.03 41.55 2.51
C PRO A 429 -2.39 40.20 2.19
N ALA A 430 -2.83 39.10 2.82
CA ALA A 430 -2.33 37.78 2.56
C ALA A 430 -2.65 37.32 1.12
N ILE A 431 -3.88 37.54 0.64
CA ILE A 431 -4.27 37.21 -0.75
C ILE A 431 -3.44 38.01 -1.76
N LYS A 432 -3.29 39.32 -1.54
CA LYS A 432 -2.49 40.18 -2.40
C LYS A 432 -1.04 39.73 -2.48
N SER A 433 -0.45 39.40 -1.32
CA SER A 433 0.93 38.91 -1.23
C SER A 433 1.11 37.57 -1.96
N ALA A 434 0.17 36.65 -1.78
CA ALA A 434 0.22 35.34 -2.44
C ALA A 434 0.17 35.44 -3.97
N ILE A 435 -0.75 36.23 -4.48
CA ILE A 435 -0.89 36.47 -5.94
C ILE A 435 0.34 37.21 -6.49
N ALA A 436 0.87 38.21 -5.77
CA ALA A 436 2.06 38.95 -6.15
C ALA A 436 3.33 38.10 -6.18
N SER A 437 3.39 37.06 -5.31
CA SER A 437 4.49 36.08 -5.31
C SER A 437 4.39 35.01 -6.41
N GLY A 438 3.39 35.12 -7.31
CA GLY A 438 3.23 34.26 -8.47
C GLY A 438 2.29 33.08 -8.26
N ASP A 439 1.52 33.04 -7.17
CA ASP A 439 0.50 32.00 -6.98
C ASP A 439 -0.65 32.18 -7.98
N THR A 440 -0.79 31.23 -8.90
CA THR A 440 -1.80 31.26 -9.96
C THR A 440 -3.08 30.51 -9.60
N SER A 441 -3.21 30.07 -8.35
CA SER A 441 -4.35 29.29 -7.87
C SER A 441 -5.69 30.00 -8.14
N SER A 442 -6.63 29.30 -8.78
CA SER A 442 -7.99 29.80 -8.96
C SER A 442 -8.73 29.96 -7.63
N THR A 443 -8.36 29.16 -6.63
CA THR A 443 -8.92 29.20 -5.27
C THR A 443 -8.61 30.53 -4.58
N LEU A 444 -7.37 31.05 -4.68
CA LEU A 444 -7.01 32.36 -4.12
C LEU A 444 -7.81 33.51 -4.75
N ARG A 445 -8.01 33.47 -6.06
CA ARG A 445 -8.80 34.45 -6.78
C ARG A 445 -10.27 34.39 -6.39
N LEU A 446 -10.81 33.19 -6.19
CA LEU A 446 -12.16 33.00 -5.66
C LEU A 446 -12.27 33.53 -4.22
N LEU A 447 -11.28 33.29 -3.35
CA LEU A 447 -11.25 33.83 -1.99
C LEU A 447 -11.21 35.36 -2.00
N ALA A 448 -10.50 36.00 -2.94
CA ALA A 448 -10.53 37.46 -3.11
C ALA A 448 -11.95 37.96 -3.38
N LEU A 449 -12.67 37.34 -4.31
CA LEU A 449 -14.06 37.71 -4.64
C LEU A 449 -15.03 37.44 -3.46
N GLN A 450 -14.86 36.33 -2.74
CA GLN A 450 -15.67 36.02 -1.56
C GLN A 450 -15.47 37.06 -0.45
N SER A 451 -14.20 37.42 -0.15
CA SER A 451 -13.90 38.46 0.85
C SER A 451 -14.43 39.83 0.45
N ALA A 452 -14.35 40.17 -0.84
CA ALA A 452 -14.94 41.41 -1.36
C ALA A 452 -16.48 41.42 -1.26
N ASN A 453 -17.13 40.29 -1.48
CA ASN A 453 -18.59 40.15 -1.30
C ASN A 453 -18.99 40.23 0.20
N GLU A 454 -18.18 39.70 1.11
CA GLU A 454 -18.40 39.87 2.57
C GLU A 454 -18.32 41.35 2.96
N ALA A 455 -17.31 42.09 2.43
CA ALA A 455 -17.18 43.52 2.65
C ALA A 455 -18.39 44.31 2.07
N TYR A 456 -18.86 43.94 0.87
CA TYR A 456 -20.09 44.53 0.30
C TYR A 456 -21.29 44.33 1.22
N LYS A 457 -21.52 43.09 1.73
CA LYS A 457 -22.61 42.81 2.65
C LYS A 457 -22.50 43.61 3.94
N LYS A 458 -21.29 43.76 4.49
CA LYS A 458 -21.03 44.57 5.67
C LYS A 458 -21.35 46.05 5.41
N ALA A 459 -20.88 46.61 4.30
CA ALA A 459 -21.16 47.97 3.91
C ALA A 459 -22.65 48.25 3.71
N ALA A 460 -23.37 47.30 3.05
CA ALA A 460 -24.82 47.39 2.84
C ALA A 460 -25.64 47.38 4.16
N ALA A 461 -25.14 46.67 5.17
CA ALA A 461 -25.77 46.58 6.49
C ALA A 461 -25.45 47.83 7.37
N SER A 462 -24.16 48.22 7.46
CA SER A 462 -23.71 49.33 8.29
C SER A 462 -24.09 50.70 7.72
N LYS A 463 -24.10 50.79 6.39
CA LYS A 463 -24.28 52.04 5.63
C LYS A 463 -23.19 53.10 5.93
N ALA A 464 -22.09 52.70 6.54
CA ALA A 464 -20.98 53.54 6.92
C ALA A 464 -20.10 53.85 5.70
N PRO A 465 -19.71 55.11 5.45
CA PRO A 465 -18.86 55.49 4.31
C PRO A 465 -17.53 54.73 4.23
N GLU A 466 -16.91 54.48 5.36
CA GLU A 466 -15.66 53.71 5.48
C GLU A 466 -15.81 52.24 5.04
N ASP A 467 -16.92 51.59 5.39
CA ASP A 467 -17.19 50.22 4.96
C ASP A 467 -17.44 50.15 3.43
N PHE A 468 -18.15 51.13 2.86
CA PHE A 468 -18.30 51.23 1.40
C PHE A 468 -16.97 51.45 0.69
N THR A 469 -16.12 52.32 1.21
CA THR A 469 -14.79 52.56 0.63
C THR A 469 -13.96 51.29 0.63
N ALA A 470 -13.93 50.58 1.76
CA ALA A 470 -13.25 49.28 1.86
C ALA A 470 -13.84 48.23 0.88
N ALA A 471 -15.16 48.14 0.76
CA ALA A 471 -15.80 47.22 -0.18
C ALA A 471 -15.46 47.54 -1.64
N VAL A 472 -15.46 48.81 -2.02
CA VAL A 472 -15.06 49.29 -3.38
C VAL A 472 -13.63 48.90 -3.70
N ASP A 473 -12.67 49.14 -2.80
CA ASP A 473 -11.26 48.81 -3.01
C ASP A 473 -11.05 47.30 -3.16
N LEU A 474 -11.76 46.50 -2.37
CA LEU A 474 -11.68 45.03 -2.44
C LEU A 474 -12.33 44.48 -3.72
N LEU A 475 -13.48 45.03 -4.15
CA LEU A 475 -14.14 44.63 -5.37
C LEU A 475 -13.37 45.03 -6.63
N LYS A 476 -12.74 46.19 -6.65
CA LYS A 476 -11.79 46.59 -7.72
C LYS A 476 -10.62 45.61 -7.81
N TYR A 477 -10.06 45.26 -6.66
CA TYR A 477 -8.99 44.26 -6.62
C TYR A 477 -9.48 42.89 -7.11
N ALA A 478 -10.63 42.41 -6.61
CA ALA A 478 -11.21 41.15 -7.05
C ALA A 478 -11.46 41.12 -8.56
N ASP A 479 -12.06 42.17 -9.13
CA ASP A 479 -12.26 42.32 -10.60
C ASP A 479 -10.95 42.25 -11.38
N SER A 480 -9.85 42.78 -10.84
CA SER A 480 -8.54 42.76 -11.51
C SER A 480 -7.92 41.35 -11.58
N VAL A 481 -8.21 40.46 -10.59
CA VAL A 481 -7.52 39.18 -10.43
C VAL A 481 -8.37 37.93 -10.75
N VAL A 482 -9.72 38.03 -10.73
CA VAL A 482 -10.60 36.88 -10.99
C VAL A 482 -10.51 36.44 -12.44
N PRO A 483 -10.72 35.12 -12.70
CA PRO A 483 -10.80 34.58 -14.04
C PRO A 483 -12.08 35.08 -14.77
N ASN A 484 -12.08 35.00 -16.10
CA ASN A 484 -13.14 35.56 -16.95
C ASN A 484 -14.55 35.07 -16.59
N ASN A 485 -14.72 33.83 -16.15
CA ASN A 485 -16.02 33.29 -15.75
C ASN A 485 -16.59 33.90 -14.45
N LEU A 486 -15.78 34.60 -13.66
CA LEU A 486 -16.19 35.30 -12.43
C LEU A 486 -16.20 36.83 -12.58
N LYS A 487 -15.73 37.36 -13.72
CA LYS A 487 -15.70 38.79 -13.99
C LYS A 487 -17.07 39.44 -13.89
N ALA A 488 -18.08 38.85 -14.48
CA ALA A 488 -19.45 39.37 -14.43
C ALA A 488 -19.96 39.50 -12.98
N GLN A 489 -19.65 38.56 -12.10
CA GLN A 489 -20.01 38.64 -10.70
C GLN A 489 -19.28 39.77 -9.97
N ALA A 490 -17.97 39.90 -10.16
CA ALA A 490 -17.19 41.00 -9.54
C ALA A 490 -17.69 42.37 -9.98
N GLN A 491 -17.92 42.58 -11.27
CA GLN A 491 -18.40 43.82 -11.85
C GLN A 491 -19.84 44.16 -11.42
N PHE A 492 -20.71 43.16 -11.31
CA PHE A 492 -22.06 43.35 -10.76
C PHE A 492 -22.01 43.84 -9.30
N LEU A 493 -21.21 43.16 -8.44
CA LEU A 493 -21.10 43.54 -7.03
C LEU A 493 -20.50 44.91 -6.86
N LEU A 494 -19.48 45.27 -7.68
CA LEU A 494 -18.85 46.59 -7.65
C LEU A 494 -19.85 47.66 -8.09
N GLY A 495 -20.60 47.45 -9.17
CA GLY A 495 -21.64 48.34 -9.61
C GLY A 495 -22.76 48.52 -8.58
N ALA A 496 -23.21 47.45 -7.96
CA ALA A 496 -24.21 47.48 -6.88
C ALA A 496 -23.69 48.29 -5.66
N THR A 497 -22.42 48.12 -5.33
CA THR A 497 -21.76 48.87 -4.23
C THR A 497 -21.75 50.37 -4.57
N TYR A 498 -21.45 50.75 -5.78
CA TYR A 498 -21.45 52.15 -6.20
C TYR A 498 -22.83 52.77 -6.10
N VAL A 499 -23.92 52.05 -6.47
CA VAL A 499 -25.30 52.55 -6.31
C VAL A 499 -25.58 52.87 -4.85
N GLN A 500 -25.30 51.90 -3.95
CA GLN A 500 -25.59 52.04 -2.51
C GLN A 500 -24.75 53.12 -1.86
N PHE A 501 -23.45 53.18 -2.18
CA PHE A 501 -22.53 54.21 -1.68
C PHE A 501 -22.92 55.60 -2.18
N GLY A 502 -23.21 55.72 -3.47
CA GLY A 502 -23.70 56.98 -4.06
C GLY A 502 -24.98 57.47 -3.39
N TYR A 503 -25.93 56.58 -3.13
CA TYR A 503 -27.14 56.90 -2.41
C TYR A 503 -26.89 57.38 -0.96
N ALA A 504 -26.02 56.71 -0.23
CA ALA A 504 -25.63 57.09 1.14
C ALA A 504 -24.97 58.50 1.15
N LYS A 505 -24.05 58.75 0.22
CA LYS A 505 -23.39 60.07 0.06
C LYS A 505 -24.39 61.16 -0.34
N LEU A 506 -25.34 60.86 -1.22
CA LEU A 506 -26.34 61.80 -1.67
C LEU A 506 -27.28 62.21 -0.50
N GLN A 507 -27.69 61.27 0.32
CA GLN A 507 -28.48 61.55 1.53
C GLN A 507 -27.69 62.41 2.53
N GLY A 508 -26.44 62.09 2.78
CA GLY A 508 -25.56 62.87 3.65
C GLY A 508 -25.35 64.31 3.13
N ALA A 509 -25.12 64.45 1.81
CA ALA A 509 -25.00 65.73 1.15
C ALA A 509 -26.25 66.62 1.27
N GLN A 510 -27.43 66.02 1.15
CA GLN A 510 -28.69 66.71 1.28
C GLN A 510 -28.90 67.23 2.72
N GLN A 511 -28.63 66.37 3.71
CA GLN A 511 -28.81 66.70 5.14
C GLN A 511 -27.80 67.78 5.59
N ALA A 512 -26.53 67.62 5.24
CA ALA A 512 -25.47 68.52 5.64
C ALA A 512 -25.27 69.74 4.72
N LYS A 513 -25.99 69.80 3.59
CA LYS A 513 -25.86 70.82 2.53
C LYS A 513 -24.40 70.94 2.02
N GLN A 514 -23.70 69.80 1.88
CA GLN A 514 -22.30 69.76 1.45
C GLN A 514 -22.18 69.42 -0.03
N CYS A 515 -21.45 70.23 -0.78
CA CYS A 515 -21.25 70.09 -2.22
C CYS A 515 -20.38 68.85 -2.59
N ALA A 516 -19.29 68.63 -1.87
CA ALA A 516 -18.35 67.58 -2.23
C ALA A 516 -18.98 66.16 -2.23
N PRO A 517 -19.74 65.74 -1.18
CA PRO A 517 -20.38 64.42 -1.21
C PRO A 517 -21.46 64.26 -2.30
N ALA A 518 -22.11 65.39 -2.72
CA ALA A 518 -23.08 65.33 -3.82
C ALA A 518 -22.40 65.04 -5.16
N LYS A 519 -21.26 65.67 -5.43
CA LYS A 519 -20.44 65.41 -6.63
C LYS A 519 -19.89 63.99 -6.64
N GLU A 520 -19.35 63.50 -5.49
CA GLU A 520 -18.87 62.15 -5.36
C GLU A 520 -19.99 61.12 -5.59
N ALA A 521 -21.21 61.39 -5.12
CA ALA A 521 -22.38 60.54 -5.37
C ALA A 521 -22.67 60.39 -6.87
N LYS A 522 -22.60 61.53 -7.61
CA LYS A 522 -22.81 61.54 -9.06
C LYS A 522 -21.75 60.69 -9.75
N ASP A 523 -20.48 60.87 -9.41
CA ASP A 523 -19.37 60.08 -9.99
C ASP A 523 -19.57 58.58 -9.76
N LEU A 524 -20.04 58.17 -8.57
CA LEU A 524 -20.38 56.78 -8.26
C LEU A 524 -21.53 56.23 -9.11
N PHE A 525 -22.54 57.06 -9.39
CA PHE A 525 -23.65 56.64 -10.28
C PHE A 525 -23.19 56.48 -11.73
N VAL A 526 -22.30 57.32 -12.23
CA VAL A 526 -21.69 57.16 -13.55
C VAL A 526 -20.88 55.86 -13.65
N GLU A 527 -20.07 55.56 -12.65
CA GLU A 527 -19.33 54.30 -12.60
C GLU A 527 -20.28 53.07 -12.53
N ALA A 528 -21.39 53.17 -11.76
CA ALA A 528 -22.38 52.12 -11.70
C ALA A 528 -23.06 51.86 -13.06
N GLN A 529 -23.35 52.93 -13.84
CA GLN A 529 -23.93 52.81 -15.20
C GLN A 529 -22.99 52.09 -16.16
N ILE A 530 -21.67 52.16 -15.96
CA ILE A 530 -20.68 51.47 -16.78
C ILE A 530 -20.52 49.98 -16.39
N LEU A 531 -20.56 49.68 -15.09
CA LEU A 531 -20.26 48.36 -14.58
C LEU A 531 -21.42 47.40 -14.50
N LEU A 532 -22.61 47.87 -14.14
CA LEU A 532 -23.82 47.05 -14.03
C LEU A 532 -24.15 46.29 -15.32
N PRO A 533 -24.11 46.89 -16.51
CA PRO A 533 -24.32 46.15 -17.75
C PRO A 533 -23.31 45.05 -18.01
N LYS A 534 -22.02 45.28 -17.66
CA LYS A 534 -20.93 44.30 -17.80
C LYS A 534 -21.16 43.09 -16.87
N GLY A 535 -21.73 43.33 -15.70
CA GLY A 535 -22.08 42.32 -14.71
C GLY A 535 -23.46 41.68 -14.91
N GLY A 536 -24.22 42.13 -15.93
CA GLY A 536 -25.62 41.78 -16.11
C GLY A 536 -25.92 40.30 -16.32
N SER A 537 -24.98 39.54 -16.85
CA SER A 537 -25.12 38.08 -16.99
C SER A 537 -25.12 37.32 -15.66
N PHE A 538 -24.55 37.90 -14.59
CA PHE A 538 -24.58 37.29 -13.25
C PHE A 538 -25.97 37.37 -12.60
N SER A 539 -26.64 38.52 -12.66
CA SER A 539 -27.95 38.70 -12.10
C SER A 539 -28.76 39.72 -12.94
N PRO A 540 -29.43 39.27 -14.04
CA PRO A 540 -30.09 40.16 -15.00
C PRO A 540 -31.20 41.00 -14.38
N ASP A 541 -32.02 40.42 -13.48
CA ASP A 541 -33.15 41.12 -12.86
C ASP A 541 -32.66 42.20 -11.87
N ALA A 542 -31.73 41.82 -10.99
CA ALA A 542 -31.17 42.77 -10.04
C ALA A 542 -30.39 43.91 -10.76
N MET A 543 -29.73 43.60 -11.86
CA MET A 543 -29.07 44.60 -12.71
C MET A 543 -30.08 45.59 -13.25
N ARG A 544 -31.20 45.12 -13.82
CA ARG A 544 -32.29 46.01 -14.33
C ARG A 544 -32.86 46.90 -13.23
N GLN A 545 -33.09 46.33 -12.04
CA GLN A 545 -33.62 47.08 -10.89
C GLN A 545 -32.63 48.19 -10.45
N LEU A 546 -31.34 47.85 -10.30
CA LEU A 546 -30.30 48.82 -9.91
C LEU A 546 -30.11 49.90 -10.96
N MET A 547 -30.11 49.56 -12.25
CA MET A 547 -30.05 50.53 -13.32
C MET A 547 -31.23 51.48 -13.29
N GLY A 548 -32.47 51.01 -13.03
CA GLY A 548 -33.64 51.82 -12.84
C GLY A 548 -33.49 52.83 -11.68
N GLN A 549 -32.89 52.38 -10.57
CA GLN A 549 -32.56 53.30 -9.44
C GLN A 549 -31.52 54.36 -9.84
N VAL A 550 -30.46 53.99 -10.53
CA VAL A 550 -29.44 54.94 -10.98
C VAL A 550 -30.04 55.98 -11.92
N MET A 551 -30.90 55.57 -12.85
CA MET A 551 -31.56 56.51 -13.76
C MET A 551 -32.44 57.57 -13.06
N GLN A 552 -32.92 57.28 -11.84
CA GLN A 552 -33.65 58.25 -11.00
C GLN A 552 -32.69 59.08 -10.13
N LEU A 553 -31.65 58.47 -9.57
CA LEU A 553 -30.75 59.11 -8.62
C LEU A 553 -29.75 60.04 -9.27
N ASP A 554 -29.26 59.72 -10.47
CA ASP A 554 -28.28 60.53 -11.18
C ASP A 554 -28.79 61.93 -11.54
N PRO A 555 -29.99 62.13 -12.16
CA PRO A 555 -30.56 63.46 -12.37
C PRO A 555 -30.88 64.20 -11.07
N TYR A 556 -31.27 63.46 -10.02
CA TYR A 556 -31.50 64.05 -8.70
C TYR A 556 -30.20 64.58 -8.07
N ALA A 557 -29.09 63.89 -8.24
CA ALA A 557 -27.78 64.37 -7.83
C ALA A 557 -27.39 65.67 -8.55
N ASP A 558 -27.66 65.77 -9.86
CA ASP A 558 -27.43 67.03 -10.62
C ASP A 558 -28.26 68.20 -10.09
N GLN A 559 -29.55 67.93 -9.77
CA GLN A 559 -30.41 68.99 -9.18
C GLN A 559 -29.88 69.44 -7.81
N LEU A 560 -29.48 68.50 -6.96
CA LEU A 560 -28.91 68.77 -5.65
C LEU A 560 -27.59 69.55 -5.74
N ILE A 561 -26.68 69.15 -6.64
CA ILE A 561 -25.43 69.85 -6.90
C ILE A 561 -25.70 71.31 -7.30
N LYS A 562 -26.64 71.57 -8.24
CA LYS A 562 -27.05 72.93 -8.64
C LYS A 562 -27.59 73.74 -7.47
N ALA A 563 -28.29 73.12 -6.53
CA ALA A 563 -28.91 73.76 -5.39
C ALA A 563 -27.91 74.12 -4.27
N ILE A 564 -26.89 73.29 -4.01
CA ILE A 564 -25.99 73.42 -2.86
C ILE A 564 -24.53 73.83 -3.21
N CYS A 565 -24.10 73.68 -4.46
CA CYS A 565 -22.76 74.01 -4.92
C CYS A 565 -22.74 75.37 -5.57
N LYS A 566 -22.90 76.42 -4.78
CA LYS A 566 -22.77 77.79 -5.26
C LYS A 566 -21.32 78.23 -5.32
#